data_dcf8108e70997e6ed0d776569af04532
#
_entry.id   dcf8108e70997e6ed0d776569af04532
#
_cell.length_a   1.000
_cell.length_b   1.000
_cell.length_c   1.000
_cell.angle_alpha   90.00
_cell.angle_beta   90.00
_cell.angle_gamma   90.00
#
_symmetry.space_group_name_H-M   'P 1'
#
loop_
_entity.id
_entity.type
_entity.pdbx_description
1 polymer ?
#
loop_
_entity_poly.entity_id
_entity_poly.type
_entity_poly.pdbx_seq_one_letter_code
_entity_poly.pdbx_strand_id
1 'polypeptide(L)'
;YQQRLNVFDGDGIAGEIIFPDGITQQNSPPFGAGLSLPTQNIVAELQWAGARAHNRWLAELCAKNPQRHFGVAVCPLLWDIDEAIKEVQFASENGLGGVLIPLLTQGFKPYHHPHYDPFWQACEDCGVIVCFHSGAAPMDEFFGEGFPESDQSQYPGAVGIYISEVFFWTYRPLIFMLWGGVFERFPELKASITDTG
;
A
#
# COMPACT_ATOMS: atom_id res chain seq x y z
N TYR A 1 9.53 20.96 8.85
CA TYR A 1 8.08 21.02 8.65
C TYR A 1 7.65 22.34 8.02
N GLN A 2 7.93 23.51 8.63
CA GLN A 2 7.53 24.83 8.11
C GLN A 2 8.04 25.10 6.69
N GLN A 3 9.26 24.68 6.36
CA GLN A 3 9.82 24.82 5.02
C GLN A 3 8.97 24.10 3.97
N ARG A 4 8.44 22.90 4.28
CA ARG A 4 7.55 22.14 3.39
C ARG A 4 6.25 22.91 3.12
N LEU A 5 5.63 23.49 4.14
CA LEU A 5 4.43 24.31 3.97
C LEU A 5 4.69 25.57 3.14
N ASN A 6 5.84 26.21 3.33
CA ASN A 6 6.22 27.38 2.52
C ASN A 6 6.39 27.02 1.04
N VAL A 7 6.92 25.84 0.73
CA VAL A 7 7.01 25.33 -0.65
C VAL A 7 5.60 25.08 -1.19
N PHE A 8 4.74 24.42 -0.44
CA PHE A 8 3.34 24.20 -0.85
C PHE A 8 2.62 25.51 -1.19
N ASP A 9 2.76 26.51 -0.33
CA ASP A 9 2.13 27.81 -0.54
C ASP A 9 2.71 28.53 -1.78
N GLY A 10 4.02 28.41 -2.00
CA GLY A 10 4.70 28.98 -3.18
C GLY A 10 4.30 28.31 -4.50
N ASP A 11 4.02 27.02 -4.46
CA ASP A 11 3.66 26.21 -5.63
C ASP A 11 2.14 26.07 -5.83
N GLY A 12 1.33 26.68 -4.95
CA GLY A 12 -0.13 26.62 -5.02
C GLY A 12 -0.70 25.23 -4.65
N ILE A 13 0.03 24.42 -3.88
CA ILE A 13 -0.40 23.10 -3.43
C ILE A 13 -1.31 23.26 -2.21
N ALA A 14 -2.58 22.89 -2.35
CA ALA A 14 -3.56 22.99 -1.27
C ALA A 14 -3.38 21.93 -0.17
N GLY A 15 -2.96 20.73 -0.54
CA GLY A 15 -2.73 19.63 0.39
C GLY A 15 -2.01 18.47 -0.29
N GLU A 16 -1.63 17.47 0.49
CA GLU A 16 -0.92 16.29 0.00
C GLU A 16 -1.52 15.00 0.55
N ILE A 17 -1.36 13.93 -0.21
CA ILE A 17 -1.56 12.57 0.27
C ILE A 17 -0.18 11.98 0.53
N ILE A 18 0.05 11.48 1.74
CA ILE A 18 1.36 10.95 2.15
C ILE A 18 1.28 9.43 2.15
N PHE A 19 1.98 8.82 1.19
CA PHE A 19 2.19 7.39 1.12
C PHE A 19 3.50 7.00 1.82
N PRO A 20 3.56 5.80 2.42
CA PRO A 20 4.83 5.25 2.86
C PRO A 20 5.73 4.99 1.67
N ASP A 21 7.01 5.38 1.77
CA ASP A 21 8.04 5.02 0.80
C ASP A 21 8.65 3.66 1.16
N GLY A 22 9.09 2.91 0.16
CA GLY A 22 9.66 1.58 0.38
C GLY A 22 9.62 0.70 -0.86
N ILE A 23 9.82 1.30 -2.02
CA ILE A 23 9.78 0.63 -3.32
C ILE A 23 10.93 -0.38 -3.49
N THR A 24 12.02 -0.29 -2.73
CA THR A 24 13.16 -1.16 -2.93
C THR A 24 13.15 -2.38 -2.03
N GLN A 25 13.47 -3.54 -2.59
CA GLN A 25 13.68 -4.79 -1.85
C GLN A 25 14.75 -4.67 -0.75
N GLN A 26 15.56 -3.62 -0.79
CA GLN A 26 16.63 -3.34 0.16
C GLN A 26 16.15 -2.56 1.38
N ASN A 27 14.94 -2.00 1.34
CA ASN A 27 14.39 -1.36 2.53
C ASN A 27 14.02 -2.43 3.53
N SER A 28 14.76 -2.46 4.60
CA SER A 28 14.45 -3.33 5.73
C SER A 28 13.01 -3.13 6.17
N PRO A 29 12.34 -4.19 6.67
CA PRO A 29 11.10 -3.96 7.38
C PRO A 29 11.26 -2.72 8.27
N PRO A 30 10.35 -1.79 8.22
CA PRO A 30 8.91 -1.94 8.04
C PRO A 30 8.35 -1.48 6.71
N PHE A 31 9.17 -0.91 5.84
CA PHE A 31 8.68 -0.03 4.79
C PHE A 31 8.29 -0.75 3.50
N GLY A 32 8.78 -1.97 3.31
CA GLY A 32 8.43 -2.77 2.13
C GLY A 32 7.03 -3.40 2.15
N ALA A 33 6.35 -3.39 3.28
CA ALA A 33 5.12 -4.16 3.48
C ALA A 33 3.93 -3.69 2.64
N GLY A 34 3.88 -2.41 2.29
CA GLY A 34 2.80 -1.86 1.48
C GLY A 34 2.98 -2.03 -0.02
N LEU A 35 4.22 -2.15 -0.47
CA LEU A 35 4.57 -2.07 -1.89
C LEU A 35 5.28 -3.32 -2.40
N SER A 36 5.97 -4.07 -1.54
CA SER A 36 6.75 -5.24 -1.91
C SER A 36 6.02 -6.54 -1.63
N LEU A 37 6.41 -7.58 -2.35
CA LEU A 37 6.05 -8.95 -2.01
C LEU A 37 6.48 -9.27 -0.58
N PRO A 38 5.64 -10.02 0.15
CA PRO A 38 6.11 -10.71 1.32
C PRO A 38 7.18 -11.71 0.88
N THR A 39 8.44 -11.34 1.01
CA THR A 39 9.53 -12.28 0.75
C THR A 39 9.54 -13.33 1.86
N GLN A 40 9.93 -14.56 1.52
CA GLN A 40 9.99 -15.69 2.46
C GLN A 40 10.92 -15.43 3.67
N ASN A 41 11.73 -14.38 3.60
CA ASN A 41 12.72 -14.02 4.62
C ASN A 41 12.26 -12.89 5.56
N ILE A 42 11.03 -12.39 5.43
CA ILE A 42 10.53 -11.30 6.26
C ILE A 42 9.76 -11.87 7.45
N VAL A 43 10.21 -11.53 8.64
CA VAL A 43 9.55 -11.89 9.91
C VAL A 43 8.31 -11.00 10.08
N ALA A 44 7.14 -11.61 10.16
CA ALA A 44 5.85 -10.89 10.26
C ALA A 44 5.82 -9.89 11.41
N GLU A 45 6.38 -10.25 12.58
CA GLU A 45 6.45 -9.38 13.75
C GLU A 45 7.26 -8.11 13.50
N LEU A 46 8.34 -8.21 12.72
CA LEU A 46 9.16 -7.04 12.36
C LEU A 46 8.41 -6.13 11.37
N GLN A 47 7.66 -6.71 10.43
CA GLN A 47 6.81 -5.94 9.53
C GLN A 47 5.75 -5.15 10.31
N TRP A 48 5.07 -5.80 11.23
CA TRP A 48 4.07 -5.16 12.07
C TRP A 48 4.68 -4.10 12.99
N ALA A 49 5.82 -4.39 13.62
CA ALA A 49 6.49 -3.43 14.50
C ALA A 49 6.86 -2.14 13.75
N GLY A 50 7.37 -2.31 12.56
CA GLY A 50 7.75 -1.17 11.77
C GLY A 50 6.58 -0.43 11.12
N ALA A 51 5.54 -1.13 10.65
CA ALA A 51 4.32 -0.50 10.18
C ALA A 51 3.71 0.36 11.29
N ARG A 52 3.63 -0.15 12.51
CA ARG A 52 3.15 0.61 13.67
C ARG A 52 4.01 1.82 13.98
N ALA A 53 5.33 1.68 13.97
CA ALA A 53 6.22 2.81 14.22
C ALA A 53 6.03 3.92 13.17
N HIS A 54 5.95 3.54 11.88
CA HIS A 54 5.68 4.47 10.80
C HIS A 54 4.32 5.16 10.96
N ASN A 55 3.25 4.40 11.22
CA ASN A 55 1.89 4.93 11.30
C ASN A 55 1.73 5.92 12.46
N ARG A 56 2.38 5.67 13.62
CA ARG A 56 2.39 6.60 14.76
C ARG A 56 3.10 7.90 14.40
N TRP A 57 4.26 7.80 13.78
CA TRP A 57 4.98 8.97 13.27
C TRP A 57 4.15 9.76 12.24
N LEU A 58 3.49 9.05 11.30
CA LEU A 58 2.66 9.66 10.28
C LEU A 58 1.46 10.40 10.89
N ALA A 59 0.79 9.79 11.87
CA ALA A 59 -0.30 10.40 12.60
C ALA A 59 0.13 11.69 13.30
N GLU A 60 1.28 11.68 13.99
CA GLU A 60 1.87 12.88 14.60
C GLU A 60 2.22 13.96 13.57
N LEU A 61 2.67 13.57 12.39
CA LEU A 61 2.96 14.51 11.31
C LEU A 61 1.67 15.15 10.77
N CYS A 62 0.67 14.34 10.45
CA CYS A 62 -0.61 14.79 9.90
C CYS A 62 -1.38 15.67 10.89
N ALA A 63 -1.31 15.35 12.19
CA ALA A 63 -1.95 16.14 13.25
C ALA A 63 -1.45 17.58 13.34
N LYS A 64 -0.26 17.91 12.80
CA LYS A 64 0.28 19.29 12.76
C LYS A 64 -0.51 20.19 11.82
N ASN A 65 -1.12 19.66 10.78
CA ASN A 65 -2.00 20.38 9.87
C ASN A 65 -2.96 19.42 9.15
N PRO A 66 -4.01 18.96 9.82
CA PRO A 66 -4.89 17.91 9.30
C PRO A 66 -5.69 18.33 8.07
N GLN A 67 -5.75 19.64 7.77
CA GLN A 67 -6.40 20.14 6.54
C GLN A 67 -5.49 20.07 5.31
N ARG A 68 -4.19 19.87 5.50
CA ARG A 68 -3.19 19.86 4.44
C ARG A 68 -2.54 18.50 4.23
N HIS A 69 -2.69 17.58 5.17
CA HIS A 69 -2.04 16.27 5.17
C HIS A 69 -3.05 15.14 5.28
N PHE A 70 -3.09 14.30 4.28
CA PHE A 70 -3.87 13.06 4.27
C PHE A 70 -2.88 11.88 4.35
N GLY A 71 -2.78 11.26 5.51
CA GLY A 71 -1.86 10.15 5.73
C GLY A 71 -2.46 8.81 5.33
N VAL A 72 -1.65 7.99 4.65
CA VAL A 72 -1.98 6.60 4.32
C VAL A 72 -1.11 5.67 5.16
N ALA A 73 -1.72 4.95 6.09
CA ALA A 73 -1.03 4.03 6.99
C ALA A 73 -0.56 2.76 6.26
N VAL A 74 0.55 2.19 6.68
CA VAL A 74 1.00 0.86 6.23
C VAL A 74 0.23 -0.22 6.97
N CYS A 75 -0.35 -1.17 6.23
CA CYS A 75 -1.09 -2.29 6.80
C CYS A 75 -0.66 -3.62 6.19
N PRO A 76 0.21 -4.41 6.86
CA PRO A 76 0.64 -5.73 6.41
C PRO A 76 -0.46 -6.80 6.53
N LEU A 77 -1.59 -6.58 5.86
CA LEU A 77 -2.82 -7.37 5.97
C LEU A 77 -2.63 -8.88 5.81
N LEU A 78 -1.70 -9.30 4.93
CA LEU A 78 -1.57 -10.72 4.57
C LEU A 78 -1.09 -11.61 5.70
N TRP A 79 -0.39 -11.04 6.70
CA TRP A 79 0.17 -11.82 7.81
C TRP A 79 -0.80 -12.05 8.97
N ASP A 80 -1.70 -11.08 9.23
CA ASP A 80 -2.62 -11.17 10.36
C ASP A 80 -3.78 -10.19 10.19
N ILE A 81 -4.98 -10.71 10.02
CA ILE A 81 -6.19 -9.89 9.82
C ILE A 81 -6.61 -9.15 11.10
N ASP A 82 -6.47 -9.79 12.25
CA ASP A 82 -6.88 -9.17 13.52
C ASP A 82 -5.98 -7.99 13.86
N GLU A 83 -4.68 -8.11 13.61
CA GLU A 83 -3.75 -7.01 13.74
C GLU A 83 -3.99 -5.91 12.68
N ALA A 84 -4.39 -6.30 11.47
CA ALA A 84 -4.76 -5.35 10.42
C ALA A 84 -6.00 -4.53 10.80
N ILE A 85 -7.02 -5.16 11.37
CA ILE A 85 -8.22 -4.48 11.87
C ILE A 85 -7.87 -3.45 12.96
N LYS A 86 -7.01 -3.83 13.92
CA LYS A 86 -6.54 -2.88 14.94
C LYS A 86 -5.82 -1.68 14.33
N GLU A 87 -5.06 -1.89 13.28
CA GLU A 87 -4.34 -0.81 12.60
C GLU A 87 -5.27 0.10 11.78
N VAL A 88 -6.35 -0.44 11.19
CA VAL A 88 -7.44 0.36 10.58
C VAL A 88 -8.12 1.23 11.63
N GLN A 89 -8.46 0.68 12.78
CA GLN A 89 -9.04 1.42 13.90
C GLN A 89 -8.11 2.53 14.38
N PHE A 90 -6.82 2.20 14.58
CA PHE A 90 -5.81 3.20 14.93
C PHE A 90 -5.73 4.32 13.90
N ALA A 91 -5.72 4.00 12.60
CA ALA A 91 -5.66 4.98 11.53
C ALA A 91 -6.83 5.96 11.59
N SER A 92 -8.05 5.44 11.71
CA SER A 92 -9.27 6.24 11.83
C SER A 92 -9.26 7.13 13.08
N GLU A 93 -8.92 6.59 14.24
CA GLU A 93 -8.89 7.31 15.51
C GLU A 93 -7.85 8.42 15.55
N ASN A 94 -6.78 8.30 14.74
CA ASN A 94 -5.67 9.25 14.70
C ASN A 94 -5.62 10.12 13.42
N GLY A 95 -6.72 10.16 12.67
CA GLY A 95 -6.89 11.07 11.53
C GLY A 95 -6.10 10.68 10.29
N LEU A 96 -5.71 9.41 10.16
CA LEU A 96 -5.21 8.85 8.91
C LEU A 96 -6.40 8.37 8.07
N GLY A 97 -6.47 8.81 6.82
CA GLY A 97 -7.66 8.57 5.99
C GLY A 97 -7.59 7.32 5.11
N GLY A 98 -6.43 6.69 5.00
CA GLY A 98 -6.23 5.50 4.18
C GLY A 98 -5.32 4.46 4.80
N VAL A 99 -5.40 3.24 4.30
CA VAL A 99 -4.48 2.14 4.60
C VAL A 99 -3.94 1.56 3.30
N LEU A 100 -2.62 1.48 3.19
CA LEU A 100 -1.92 0.82 2.10
C LEU A 100 -1.73 -0.64 2.44
N ILE A 101 -2.27 -1.53 1.61
CA ILE A 101 -2.16 -2.97 1.77
C ILE A 101 -1.28 -3.58 0.67
N PRO A 102 -0.71 -4.77 0.89
CA PRO A 102 0.12 -5.43 -0.10
C PRO A 102 -0.57 -5.60 -1.45
N LEU A 103 0.13 -5.27 -2.51
CA LEU A 103 -0.39 -5.37 -3.88
C LEU A 103 -0.46 -6.83 -4.35
N LEU A 104 0.51 -7.63 -3.95
CA LEU A 104 0.71 -8.99 -4.40
C LEU A 104 0.33 -9.99 -3.30
N THR A 105 -0.40 -11.03 -3.69
CA THR A 105 -0.95 -12.01 -2.77
C THR A 105 -0.42 -13.42 -3.02
N GLN A 106 0.73 -13.57 -3.71
CA GLN A 106 1.32 -14.89 -3.96
C GLN A 106 1.54 -15.65 -2.65
N GLY A 107 1.05 -16.90 -2.60
CA GLY A 107 1.09 -17.72 -1.40
C GLY A 107 0.01 -17.43 -0.36
N PHE A 108 -0.82 -16.39 -0.58
CA PHE A 108 -1.95 -16.03 0.26
C PHE A 108 -3.28 -16.12 -0.50
N LYS A 109 -4.39 -15.97 0.21
CA LYS A 109 -5.70 -15.92 -0.43
C LYS A 109 -5.86 -14.62 -1.22
N PRO A 110 -6.51 -14.63 -2.39
CA PRO A 110 -6.77 -13.41 -3.12
C PRO A 110 -7.83 -12.55 -2.42
N TYR A 111 -7.81 -11.24 -2.61
CA TYR A 111 -8.60 -10.28 -1.82
C TYR A 111 -10.12 -10.39 -1.96
N HIS A 112 -10.65 -11.11 -2.96
CA HIS A 112 -12.09 -11.40 -3.03
C HIS A 112 -12.53 -12.56 -2.13
N HIS A 113 -11.59 -13.28 -1.52
CA HIS A 113 -11.90 -14.40 -0.65
C HIS A 113 -12.54 -13.93 0.65
N PRO A 114 -13.63 -14.58 1.15
CA PRO A 114 -14.34 -14.17 2.37
C PRO A 114 -13.46 -14.11 3.65
N HIS A 115 -12.28 -14.67 3.60
CA HIS A 115 -11.27 -14.53 4.65
C HIS A 115 -10.96 -13.07 5.02
N TYR A 116 -11.07 -12.16 4.05
CA TYR A 116 -10.80 -10.73 4.26
C TYR A 116 -12.05 -9.92 4.58
N ASP A 117 -13.23 -10.52 4.58
CA ASP A 117 -14.49 -9.81 4.85
C ASP A 117 -14.47 -9.04 6.19
N PRO A 118 -13.91 -9.58 7.31
CA PRO A 118 -13.78 -8.80 8.54
C PRO A 118 -12.93 -7.52 8.41
N PHE A 119 -11.90 -7.56 7.57
CA PHE A 119 -11.07 -6.39 7.30
C PHE A 119 -11.80 -5.36 6.44
N TRP A 120 -12.53 -5.80 5.41
CA TRP A 120 -13.35 -4.90 4.59
C TRP A 120 -14.42 -4.22 5.42
N GLN A 121 -15.09 -4.96 6.29
CA GLN A 121 -16.06 -4.40 7.23
C GLN A 121 -15.43 -3.33 8.14
N ALA A 122 -14.25 -3.60 8.69
CA ALA A 122 -13.57 -2.62 9.54
C ALA A 122 -13.19 -1.34 8.76
N CYS A 123 -12.73 -1.47 7.51
CA CYS A 123 -12.44 -0.31 6.66
C CYS A 123 -13.71 0.50 6.35
N GLU A 124 -14.81 -0.17 6.06
CA GLU A 124 -16.12 0.46 5.82
C GLU A 124 -16.62 1.19 7.06
N ASP A 125 -16.68 0.51 8.21
CA ASP A 125 -17.16 1.05 9.50
C ASP A 125 -16.33 2.26 9.96
N CYS A 126 -15.02 2.23 9.72
CA CYS A 126 -14.09 3.31 10.06
C CYS A 126 -14.03 4.42 9.00
N GLY A 127 -14.62 4.23 7.82
CA GLY A 127 -14.55 5.17 6.70
C GLY A 127 -13.14 5.31 6.11
N VAL A 128 -12.27 4.33 6.31
CA VAL A 128 -10.87 4.34 5.86
C VAL A 128 -10.79 3.82 4.42
N ILE A 129 -10.04 4.53 3.57
CA ILE A 129 -9.85 4.16 2.16
C ILE A 129 -8.79 3.07 2.04
N VAL A 130 -9.12 1.97 1.36
CA VAL A 130 -8.13 0.94 1.00
C VAL A 130 -7.32 1.43 -0.19
N CYS A 131 -6.01 1.54 -0.02
CA CYS A 131 -5.10 2.05 -1.04
C CYS A 131 -4.21 0.95 -1.61
N PHE A 132 -4.04 1.01 -2.93
CA PHE A 132 -3.05 0.24 -3.68
C PHE A 132 -2.11 1.22 -4.37
N HIS A 133 -0.82 0.93 -4.37
CA HIS A 133 0.19 1.77 -5.00
C HIS A 133 1.03 0.96 -5.98
N SER A 134 1.38 1.53 -7.12
CA SER A 134 2.23 0.88 -8.10
C SER A 134 3.64 0.61 -7.53
N GLY A 135 4.40 -0.27 -8.19
CA GLY A 135 5.81 -0.51 -7.87
C GLY A 135 6.15 -1.93 -7.48
N ALA A 136 5.17 -2.81 -7.24
CA ALA A 136 5.41 -4.21 -6.98
C ALA A 136 4.88 -5.10 -8.12
N ALA A 137 5.72 -5.98 -8.61
CA ALA A 137 5.36 -7.03 -9.55
C ALA A 137 6.28 -8.24 -9.34
N PRO A 138 5.82 -9.47 -9.59
CA PRO A 138 6.67 -10.64 -9.51
C PRO A 138 7.63 -10.64 -10.70
N MET A 139 8.90 -10.34 -10.46
CA MET A 139 9.90 -10.12 -11.50
C MET A 139 10.12 -11.35 -12.40
N ASP A 140 10.04 -12.54 -11.84
CA ASP A 140 10.14 -13.81 -12.54
C ASP A 140 8.94 -14.09 -13.47
N GLU A 141 7.74 -13.69 -13.09
CA GLU A 141 6.57 -13.75 -13.96
C GLU A 141 6.60 -12.69 -15.07
N PHE A 142 7.32 -11.61 -14.83
CA PHE A 142 7.39 -10.41 -15.64
C PHE A 142 8.29 -10.57 -16.85
N PHE A 143 9.51 -11.05 -16.61
CA PHE A 143 10.56 -11.18 -17.58
C PHE A 143 10.82 -12.64 -18.00
N GLY A 144 10.12 -13.57 -17.40
CA GLY A 144 10.34 -14.98 -17.62
C GLY A 144 11.65 -15.48 -17.02
N GLU A 145 11.98 -16.71 -17.37
CA GLU A 145 13.23 -17.34 -16.96
C GLU A 145 14.42 -16.64 -17.57
N GLY A 146 15.40 -16.26 -16.76
CA GLY A 146 16.66 -15.67 -17.22
C GLY A 146 16.76 -14.15 -17.13
N PHE A 147 15.83 -13.48 -16.48
CA PHE A 147 16.04 -12.06 -16.15
C PHE A 147 17.18 -11.94 -15.12
N PRO A 148 18.24 -11.16 -15.39
CA PRO A 148 19.36 -11.09 -14.46
C PRO A 148 18.97 -10.34 -13.20
N GLU A 149 19.17 -11.00 -12.07
CA GLU A 149 19.00 -10.40 -10.76
C GLU A 149 19.94 -9.20 -10.51
N SER A 150 21.03 -9.07 -11.25
CA SER A 150 22.13 -8.17 -10.93
C SER A 150 22.28 -6.93 -11.81
N ASP A 151 21.79 -6.91 -13.04
CA ASP A 151 21.96 -5.73 -13.93
C ASP A 151 20.85 -5.62 -14.98
N GLN A 152 19.79 -4.93 -14.59
CA GLN A 152 18.65 -4.63 -15.46
C GLN A 152 19.04 -3.76 -16.68
N SER A 153 20.19 -3.07 -16.61
CA SER A 153 20.65 -2.19 -17.70
C SER A 153 21.09 -2.95 -18.97
N GLN A 154 21.38 -4.23 -18.83
CA GLN A 154 21.83 -5.08 -19.95
C GLN A 154 20.68 -5.52 -20.88
N TYR A 155 19.42 -5.33 -20.47
CA TYR A 155 18.27 -5.70 -21.29
C TYR A 155 17.70 -4.46 -21.97
N PRO A 156 17.75 -4.40 -23.31
CA PRO A 156 17.12 -3.30 -24.03
C PRO A 156 15.63 -3.18 -23.67
N GLY A 157 15.22 -2.01 -23.24
CA GLY A 157 13.84 -1.73 -22.91
C GLY A 157 13.34 -2.24 -21.54
N ALA A 158 14.21 -2.85 -20.72
CA ALA A 158 13.80 -3.42 -19.42
C ALA A 158 13.05 -2.41 -18.53
N VAL A 159 13.53 -1.17 -18.44
CA VAL A 159 12.87 -0.11 -17.67
C VAL A 159 11.49 0.24 -18.24
N GLY A 160 11.37 0.35 -19.55
CA GLY A 160 10.11 0.63 -20.23
C GLY A 160 9.09 -0.50 -20.05
N ILE A 161 9.54 -1.75 -20.16
CA ILE A 161 8.72 -2.94 -19.93
C ILE A 161 8.24 -2.93 -18.46
N TYR A 162 9.17 -2.76 -17.51
CA TYR A 162 8.81 -2.71 -16.10
C TYR A 162 7.74 -1.65 -15.80
N ILE A 163 7.98 -0.41 -16.24
CA ILE A 163 7.02 0.69 -16.00
C ILE A 163 5.66 0.39 -16.62
N SER A 164 5.64 -0.19 -17.82
CA SER A 164 4.37 -0.53 -18.49
C SER A 164 3.61 -1.63 -17.80
N GLU A 165 4.31 -2.69 -17.41
CA GLU A 165 3.69 -3.88 -16.84
C GLU A 165 3.26 -3.69 -15.38
N VAL A 166 4.02 -2.95 -14.58
CA VAL A 166 3.72 -2.75 -13.16
C VAL A 166 2.31 -2.17 -12.92
N PHE A 167 1.79 -1.43 -13.88
CA PHE A 167 0.43 -0.91 -13.80
C PHE A 167 -0.62 -2.03 -13.86
N PHE A 168 -0.44 -3.05 -14.67
CA PHE A 168 -1.36 -4.19 -14.73
C PHE A 168 -1.42 -4.93 -13.39
N TRP A 169 -0.28 -5.10 -12.75
CA TRP A 169 -0.22 -5.70 -11.42
C TRP A 169 -0.90 -4.85 -10.36
N THR A 170 -0.85 -3.53 -10.50
CA THR A 170 -1.51 -2.60 -9.58
C THR A 170 -3.03 -2.68 -9.66
N TYR A 171 -3.59 -2.90 -10.85
CA TYR A 171 -5.04 -3.06 -11.02
C TYR A 171 -5.57 -4.43 -10.54
N ARG A 172 -4.72 -5.44 -10.52
CA ARG A 172 -5.13 -6.82 -10.27
C ARG A 172 -5.92 -7.01 -8.97
N PRO A 173 -5.51 -6.52 -7.80
CA PRO A 173 -6.29 -6.65 -6.57
C PRO A 173 -7.70 -6.06 -6.68
N LEU A 174 -7.82 -4.88 -7.27
CA LEU A 174 -9.11 -4.23 -7.47
C LEU A 174 -10.02 -5.04 -8.41
N ILE A 175 -9.47 -5.61 -9.48
CA ILE A 175 -10.21 -6.49 -10.41
C ILE A 175 -10.77 -7.70 -9.66
N PHE A 176 -9.98 -8.32 -8.78
CA PHE A 176 -10.46 -9.43 -7.94
C PHE A 176 -11.58 -9.00 -6.99
N MET A 177 -11.46 -7.82 -6.38
CA MET A 177 -12.49 -7.28 -5.48
C MET A 177 -13.79 -6.96 -6.23
N LEU A 178 -13.71 -6.34 -7.41
CA LEU A 178 -14.86 -6.01 -8.26
C LEU A 178 -15.60 -7.26 -8.69
N TRP A 179 -14.93 -8.17 -9.40
CA TRP A 179 -15.56 -9.38 -9.92
C TRP A 179 -15.90 -10.39 -8.84
N GLY A 180 -15.23 -10.37 -7.71
CA GLY A 180 -15.53 -11.20 -6.55
C GLY A 180 -16.62 -10.66 -5.63
N GLY A 181 -17.29 -9.55 -6.01
CA GLY A 181 -18.45 -9.01 -5.29
C GLY A 181 -18.10 -8.41 -3.92
N VAL A 182 -16.88 -7.95 -3.69
CA VAL A 182 -16.50 -7.30 -2.42
C VAL A 182 -17.33 -6.04 -2.22
N PHE A 183 -17.45 -5.20 -3.24
CA PHE A 183 -18.21 -3.94 -3.16
C PHE A 183 -19.74 -4.15 -3.14
N GLU A 184 -20.23 -5.35 -3.49
CA GLU A 184 -21.64 -5.72 -3.25
C GLU A 184 -21.87 -6.06 -1.77
N ARG A 185 -20.90 -6.71 -1.13
CA ARG A 185 -20.98 -7.05 0.30
C ARG A 185 -20.69 -5.85 1.21
N PHE A 186 -19.85 -4.93 0.75
CA PHE A 186 -19.41 -3.74 1.47
C PHE A 186 -19.62 -2.50 0.58
N PRO A 187 -20.87 -1.99 0.45
CA PRO A 187 -21.21 -0.96 -0.54
C PRO A 187 -20.63 0.43 -0.22
N GLU A 188 -20.27 0.72 1.03
CA GLU A 188 -19.63 1.97 1.42
C GLU A 188 -18.10 1.88 1.45
N LEU A 189 -17.52 0.69 1.19
CA LEU A 189 -16.09 0.50 1.12
C LEU A 189 -15.49 1.31 -0.03
N LYS A 190 -14.45 2.07 0.26
CA LYS A 190 -13.72 2.88 -0.71
C LYS A 190 -12.36 2.29 -1.00
N ALA A 191 -12.01 2.25 -2.27
CA ALA A 191 -10.68 1.83 -2.72
C ALA A 191 -10.06 2.88 -3.65
N SER A 192 -8.75 3.02 -3.59
CA SER A 192 -7.96 3.92 -4.44
C SER A 192 -6.76 3.17 -5.01
N ILE A 193 -6.51 3.41 -6.29
CA ILE A 193 -5.28 2.97 -6.97
C ILE A 193 -4.46 4.22 -7.25
N THR A 194 -3.19 4.18 -6.93
CA THR A 194 -2.31 5.33 -7.03
C THR A 194 -1.11 5.02 -7.92
N ASP A 195 -0.64 6.06 -8.61
CA ASP A 195 0.55 6.01 -9.48
C ASP A 195 0.41 5.00 -10.63
N THR A 196 -0.69 5.12 -11.36
CA THR A 196 -1.01 4.18 -12.46
C THR A 196 -1.24 4.88 -13.82
N GLY A 197 -0.90 6.14 -13.91
CA GLY A 197 -1.02 6.94 -15.13
C GLY A 197 -2.32 7.71 -15.27
#